data_74eabdc0a9df5ad488eb8368c13d0922
#
_entry.id   74eabdc0a9df5ad488eb8368c13d0922
#
_cell.length_a   1.000
_cell.length_b   1.000
_cell.length_c   1.000
_cell.angle_alpha   90.00
_cell.angle_beta   90.00
_cell.angle_gamma   90.00
#
_symmetry.space_group_name_H-M   'P 1'
#
loop_
_entity.id
_entity.type
_entity.pdbx_description
1 polymer ?
#
loop_
_entity_poly.entity_id
_entity_poly.type
_entity_poly.pdbx_seq_one_letter_code
_entity_poly.pdbx_strand_id
1 'polypeptide(L)'
;MATPREINRHMKSVGNIGKITKAMKMVAAARLRRAQEKAAASRPYAIKIKEVLSNVVSDPSVLAGLDAKKHPLLQKREVQKVGYLVLCSDKGLAGAYSSNALKKAIAEISECEDEVVIITCGRKARDFFTRRGFNVIQSHIGFSDRPTYENAVAIAQDAIKTFASEGFDKLNIVYTIFKTALSQIPTSEVILPVEPPAKENDKAQASFMFEPGEDETLKVLAPKY
;
A
#
# COMPACT_ATOMS: atom_id res chain seq x y z
N MET A 1 -7.19 36.97 36.27
CA MET A 1 -6.51 37.68 35.17
C MET A 1 -5.05 37.20 35.15
N ALA A 2 -4.49 36.91 33.98
CA ALA A 2 -3.09 36.49 33.89
C ALA A 2 -2.15 37.65 34.25
N THR A 3 -1.12 37.38 35.02
CA THR A 3 -0.12 38.40 35.41
C THR A 3 0.79 38.74 34.23
N PRO A 4 1.36 39.96 34.17
CA PRO A 4 2.33 40.35 33.13
C PRO A 4 3.52 39.39 33.01
N ARG A 5 3.89 38.75 34.11
CA ARG A 5 4.98 37.76 34.18
C ARG A 5 4.61 36.45 33.50
N GLU A 6 3.38 36.00 33.67
CA GLU A 6 2.82 34.82 32.98
C GLU A 6 2.69 35.05 31.47
N ILE A 7 2.22 36.23 31.07
CA ILE A 7 2.12 36.63 29.66
C ILE A 7 3.52 36.60 28.99
N ASN A 8 4.53 37.18 29.63
CA ASN A 8 5.89 37.17 29.12
C ASN A 8 6.47 35.74 29.01
N ARG A 9 6.15 34.86 29.97
CA ARG A 9 6.55 33.44 29.93
C ARG A 9 5.88 32.73 28.77
N HIS A 10 4.58 32.96 28.55
CA HIS A 10 3.85 32.44 27.42
C HIS A 10 4.42 32.92 26.08
N MET A 11 4.70 34.20 25.92
CA MET A 11 5.31 34.75 24.70
C MET A 11 6.67 34.11 24.39
N LYS A 12 7.53 33.91 25.37
CA LYS A 12 8.81 33.22 25.20
C LYS A 12 8.60 31.75 24.77
N SER A 13 7.64 31.06 25.39
CA SER A 13 7.30 29.67 25.04
C SER A 13 6.81 29.57 23.60
N VAL A 14 5.86 30.41 23.20
CA VAL A 14 5.33 30.45 21.82
C VAL A 14 6.42 30.79 20.82
N GLY A 15 7.28 31.74 21.13
CA GLY A 15 8.44 32.07 20.29
C GLY A 15 9.41 30.90 20.09
N ASN A 16 9.68 30.14 21.14
CA ASN A 16 10.50 28.93 21.05
C ASN A 16 9.81 27.80 20.22
N ILE A 17 8.50 27.58 20.44
CA ILE A 17 7.72 26.64 19.64
C ILE A 17 7.76 27.04 18.15
N GLY A 18 7.63 28.35 17.85
CA GLY A 18 7.74 28.85 16.49
C GLY A 18 9.09 28.55 15.82
N LYS A 19 10.20 28.66 16.55
CA LYS A 19 11.53 28.26 16.05
C LYS A 19 11.62 26.76 15.77
N ILE A 20 11.10 25.93 16.67
CA ILE A 20 11.09 24.46 16.52
C ILE A 20 10.25 24.06 15.32
N THR A 21 9.04 24.59 15.17
CA THR A 21 8.17 24.25 14.04
C THR A 21 8.73 24.71 12.70
N LYS A 22 9.44 25.85 12.65
CA LYS A 22 10.17 26.31 11.47
C LYS A 22 11.29 25.32 11.08
N ALA A 23 12.06 24.84 12.05
CA ALA A 23 13.07 23.81 11.81
C ALA A 23 12.44 22.49 11.33
N MET A 24 11.33 22.04 11.97
CA MET A 24 10.60 20.86 11.54
C MET A 24 10.07 20.99 10.10
N LYS A 25 9.56 22.15 9.71
CA LYS A 25 9.13 22.45 8.33
C LYS A 25 10.25 22.24 7.31
N MET A 26 11.47 22.75 7.61
CA MET A 26 12.61 22.57 6.73
C MET A 26 13.03 21.10 6.58
N VAL A 27 13.08 20.36 7.69
CA VAL A 27 13.37 18.93 7.67
C VAL A 27 12.30 18.14 6.90
N ALA A 28 11.02 18.46 7.12
CA ALA A 28 9.92 17.82 6.41
C ALA A 28 9.97 18.09 4.90
N ALA A 29 10.29 19.33 4.49
CA ALA A 29 10.44 19.67 3.07
C ALA A 29 11.57 18.89 2.40
N ALA A 30 12.73 18.75 3.07
CA ALA A 30 13.84 17.95 2.55
C ALA A 30 13.47 16.44 2.44
N ARG A 31 12.73 15.91 3.42
CA ARG A 31 12.24 14.52 3.38
C ARG A 31 11.23 14.31 2.25
N LEU A 32 10.30 15.24 2.08
CA LEU A 32 9.31 15.19 1.00
C LEU A 32 9.98 15.13 -0.36
N ARG A 33 10.95 16.01 -0.63
CA ARG A 33 11.70 16.03 -1.88
C ARG A 33 12.38 14.68 -2.15
N ARG A 34 13.08 14.11 -1.17
CA ARG A 34 13.73 12.79 -1.31
C ARG A 34 12.72 11.67 -1.55
N ALA A 35 11.56 11.71 -0.89
CA ALA A 35 10.51 10.73 -1.10
C ALA A 35 9.92 10.82 -2.51
N GLN A 36 9.70 12.05 -3.03
CA GLN A 36 9.25 12.28 -4.40
C GLN A 36 10.27 11.79 -5.44
N GLU A 37 11.56 12.06 -5.23
CA GLU A 37 12.64 11.59 -6.10
C GLU A 37 12.67 10.04 -6.15
N LYS A 38 12.55 9.36 -5.00
CA LYS A 38 12.46 7.89 -4.94
C LYS A 38 11.21 7.34 -5.64
N ALA A 39 10.05 7.92 -5.38
CA ALA A 39 8.81 7.50 -6.00
C ALA A 39 8.83 7.70 -7.53
N ALA A 40 9.40 8.80 -8.01
CA ALA A 40 9.57 9.05 -9.44
C ALA A 40 10.53 8.06 -10.08
N ALA A 41 11.62 7.67 -9.41
CA ALA A 41 12.59 6.70 -9.90
C ALA A 41 12.02 5.27 -9.98
N SER A 42 11.15 4.87 -9.05
CA SER A 42 10.55 3.52 -9.04
C SER A 42 9.35 3.36 -9.98
N ARG A 43 8.66 4.45 -10.31
CA ARG A 43 7.43 4.43 -11.13
C ARG A 43 7.58 3.75 -12.51
N PRO A 44 8.64 4.00 -13.31
CA PRO A 44 8.81 3.35 -14.61
C PRO A 44 8.90 1.84 -14.50
N TYR A 45 9.58 1.35 -13.46
CA TYR A 45 9.70 -0.09 -13.20
C TYR A 45 8.35 -0.72 -12.86
N ALA A 46 7.58 -0.10 -11.97
CA ALA A 46 6.25 -0.58 -11.58
C ALA A 46 5.28 -0.62 -12.77
N ILE A 47 5.31 0.42 -13.65
CA ILE A 47 4.50 0.46 -14.87
C ILE A 47 4.89 -0.68 -15.80
N LYS A 48 6.19 -0.91 -16.01
CA LYS A 48 6.66 -1.98 -16.92
C LYS A 48 6.36 -3.38 -16.39
N ILE A 49 6.50 -3.65 -15.12
CA ILE A 49 6.08 -4.94 -14.54
C ILE A 49 4.58 -5.16 -14.76
N LYS A 50 3.76 -4.14 -14.47
CA LYS A 50 2.31 -4.22 -14.68
C LYS A 50 1.95 -4.51 -16.14
N GLU A 51 2.62 -3.84 -17.09
CA GLU A 51 2.43 -4.03 -18.53
C GLU A 51 2.81 -5.46 -18.95
N VAL A 52 3.97 -5.97 -18.53
CA VAL A 52 4.42 -7.32 -18.86
C VAL A 52 3.48 -8.38 -18.27
N LEU A 53 3.13 -8.26 -16.98
CA LEU A 53 2.16 -9.16 -16.36
C LEU A 53 0.81 -9.14 -17.06
N SER A 54 0.32 -7.96 -17.40
CA SER A 54 -0.92 -7.81 -18.15
C SER A 54 -0.88 -8.56 -19.47
N ASN A 55 0.21 -8.46 -20.22
CA ASN A 55 0.36 -9.13 -21.50
C ASN A 55 0.38 -10.66 -21.36
N VAL A 56 1.10 -11.17 -20.36
CA VAL A 56 1.16 -12.62 -20.09
C VAL A 56 -0.19 -13.17 -19.64
N VAL A 57 -0.85 -12.51 -18.70
CA VAL A 57 -2.14 -12.98 -18.13
C VAL A 57 -3.34 -12.69 -19.06
N SER A 58 -3.18 -11.84 -20.08
CA SER A 58 -4.23 -11.57 -21.08
C SER A 58 -4.26 -12.57 -22.23
N ASP A 59 -3.28 -13.43 -22.36
CA ASP A 59 -3.27 -14.46 -23.40
C ASP A 59 -4.11 -15.66 -22.96
N PRO A 60 -5.20 -16.00 -23.71
CA PRO A 60 -6.08 -17.11 -23.36
C PRO A 60 -5.36 -18.47 -23.38
N SER A 61 -4.32 -18.63 -24.20
CA SER A 61 -3.54 -19.86 -24.29
C SER A 61 -2.71 -20.07 -23.03
N VAL A 62 -2.17 -18.99 -22.46
CA VAL A 62 -1.43 -19.00 -21.20
C VAL A 62 -2.36 -19.34 -20.04
N LEU A 63 -3.53 -18.67 -19.97
CA LEU A 63 -4.52 -18.94 -18.92
C LEU A 63 -5.05 -20.37 -18.95
N ALA A 64 -5.28 -20.93 -20.15
CA ALA A 64 -5.75 -22.31 -20.30
C ALA A 64 -4.68 -23.36 -19.93
N GLY A 65 -3.41 -23.02 -20.09
CA GLY A 65 -2.27 -23.89 -19.74
C GLY A 65 -1.76 -23.72 -18.31
N LEU A 66 -2.20 -22.68 -17.58
CA LEU A 66 -1.75 -22.43 -16.22
C LEU A 66 -2.29 -23.46 -15.24
N ASP A 67 -1.40 -24.21 -14.64
CA ASP A 67 -1.73 -25.05 -13.49
C ASP A 67 -1.96 -24.16 -12.27
N ALA A 68 -3.22 -24.09 -11.80
CA ALA A 68 -3.61 -23.28 -10.65
C ALA A 68 -2.76 -23.58 -9.39
N LYS A 69 -2.25 -24.82 -9.27
CA LYS A 69 -1.37 -25.22 -8.16
C LYS A 69 0.03 -24.59 -8.25
N LYS A 70 0.48 -24.27 -9.47
CA LYS A 70 1.79 -23.65 -9.69
C LYS A 70 1.78 -22.14 -9.54
N HIS A 71 0.60 -21.50 -9.74
CA HIS A 71 0.40 -20.05 -9.71
C HIS A 71 -0.70 -19.64 -8.74
N PRO A 72 -0.53 -19.85 -7.44
CA PRO A 72 -1.57 -19.55 -6.45
C PRO A 72 -2.00 -18.07 -6.46
N LEU A 73 -1.11 -17.14 -6.83
CA LEU A 73 -1.41 -15.70 -6.84
C LEU A 73 -2.38 -15.26 -7.95
N LEU A 74 -2.57 -16.09 -8.96
CA LEU A 74 -3.52 -15.85 -10.07
C LEU A 74 -4.85 -16.59 -9.87
N GLN A 75 -4.93 -17.46 -8.87
CA GLN A 75 -6.09 -18.31 -8.66
C GLN A 75 -7.25 -17.49 -8.08
N LYS A 76 -8.34 -17.39 -8.84
CA LYS A 76 -9.62 -16.89 -8.33
C LYS A 76 -10.30 -17.98 -7.51
N ARG A 77 -10.65 -17.66 -6.27
CA ARG A 77 -11.40 -18.51 -5.35
C ARG A 77 -12.76 -17.88 -5.08
N GLU A 78 -13.69 -18.67 -4.58
CA GLU A 78 -14.89 -18.12 -3.95
C GLU A 78 -14.47 -17.31 -2.73
N VAL A 79 -14.90 -16.05 -2.67
CA VAL A 79 -14.49 -15.14 -1.61
C VAL A 79 -15.31 -15.43 -0.36
N GLN A 80 -14.68 -15.87 0.69
CA GLN A 80 -15.25 -16.05 2.02
C GLN A 80 -14.54 -15.17 3.05
N LYS A 81 -13.28 -14.82 2.76
CA LYS A 81 -12.45 -14.01 3.65
C LYS A 81 -11.68 -12.97 2.86
N VAL A 82 -11.83 -11.70 3.25
CA VAL A 82 -11.19 -10.55 2.60
C VAL A 82 -10.10 -9.97 3.49
N GLY A 83 -8.88 -9.92 2.96
CA GLY A 83 -7.75 -9.23 3.58
C GLY A 83 -7.71 -7.74 3.20
N TYR A 84 -7.37 -6.88 4.16
CA TYR A 84 -7.09 -5.47 3.92
C TYR A 84 -5.69 -5.13 4.39
N LEU A 85 -4.81 -4.77 3.45
CA LEU A 85 -3.48 -4.22 3.73
C LEU A 85 -3.60 -2.69 3.83
N VAL A 86 -3.54 -2.14 5.04
CA VAL A 86 -3.77 -0.70 5.28
C VAL A 86 -2.47 0.03 5.57
N LEU A 87 -2.10 0.96 4.68
CA LEU A 87 -0.87 1.75 4.78
C LEU A 87 -1.14 3.08 5.48
N CYS A 88 -0.51 3.26 6.64
CA CYS A 88 -0.55 4.50 7.42
C CYS A 88 0.85 4.89 7.91
N SER A 89 0.94 6.01 8.63
CA SER A 89 2.19 6.44 9.24
C SER A 89 2.45 5.77 10.60
N ASP A 90 3.73 5.70 11.00
CA ASP A 90 4.10 5.36 12.37
C ASP A 90 3.92 6.55 13.32
N LYS A 91 4.13 7.76 12.82
CA LYS A 91 4.13 9.00 13.60
C LYS A 91 2.92 9.87 13.31
N GLY A 92 2.60 10.75 14.23
CA GLY A 92 1.60 11.80 14.04
C GLY A 92 2.18 13.04 13.34
N LEU A 93 1.46 14.14 13.43
CA LEU A 93 1.78 15.44 12.81
C LEU A 93 1.84 15.36 11.27
N ALA A 94 1.05 14.47 10.66
CA ALA A 94 0.92 14.28 9.22
C ALA A 94 -0.44 14.78 8.68
N GLY A 95 -1.04 15.77 9.33
CA GLY A 95 -2.37 16.26 8.98
C GLY A 95 -3.43 15.16 9.03
N ALA A 96 -4.29 15.11 8.03
CA ALA A 96 -5.36 14.12 7.91
C ALA A 96 -4.94 12.81 7.20
N TYR A 97 -3.67 12.64 6.84
CA TYR A 97 -3.19 11.49 6.06
C TYR A 97 -3.68 10.15 6.61
N SER A 98 -3.27 9.81 7.84
CA SER A 98 -3.66 8.51 8.43
C SER A 98 -5.16 8.41 8.68
N SER A 99 -5.81 9.49 9.14
CA SER A 99 -7.25 9.47 9.40
C SER A 99 -8.09 9.28 8.13
N ASN A 100 -7.66 9.85 7.00
CA ASN A 100 -8.36 9.67 5.73
C ASN A 100 -8.18 8.26 5.17
N ALA A 101 -6.96 7.69 5.24
CA ALA A 101 -6.72 6.31 4.86
C ALA A 101 -7.54 5.33 5.71
N LEU A 102 -7.58 5.54 7.03
CA LEU A 102 -8.39 4.71 7.94
C LEU A 102 -9.88 4.84 7.70
N LYS A 103 -10.39 6.05 7.41
CA LYS A 103 -11.80 6.25 7.04
C LYS A 103 -12.15 5.50 5.75
N LYS A 104 -11.28 5.54 4.74
CA LYS A 104 -11.46 4.81 3.49
C LYS A 104 -11.50 3.30 3.75
N ALA A 105 -10.56 2.77 4.53
CA ALA A 105 -10.55 1.36 4.90
C ALA A 105 -11.84 0.94 5.64
N ILE A 106 -12.26 1.70 6.64
CA ILE A 106 -13.50 1.39 7.40
C ILE A 106 -14.74 1.44 6.52
N ALA A 107 -14.83 2.41 5.60
CA ALA A 107 -15.96 2.48 4.68
C ALA A 107 -16.10 1.20 3.85
N GLU A 108 -15.00 0.69 3.30
CA GLU A 108 -14.99 -0.54 2.51
C GLU A 108 -15.24 -1.80 3.36
N ILE A 109 -14.64 -1.86 4.56
CA ILE A 109 -14.83 -2.97 5.49
C ILE A 109 -16.31 -3.04 5.93
N SER A 110 -16.96 -1.90 6.15
CA SER A 110 -18.37 -1.88 6.56
C SER A 110 -19.35 -2.27 5.44
N GLU A 111 -18.93 -2.21 4.19
CA GLU A 111 -19.69 -2.69 3.01
C GLU A 111 -19.40 -4.17 2.67
N CYS A 112 -18.39 -4.76 3.33
CA CYS A 112 -17.98 -6.14 3.12
C CYS A 112 -18.86 -7.08 3.97
N GLU A 113 -19.48 -8.06 3.34
CA GLU A 113 -20.31 -9.09 4.03
C GLU A 113 -19.47 -10.30 4.47
N ASP A 114 -18.27 -10.45 3.93
CA ASP A 114 -17.37 -11.56 4.19
C ASP A 114 -16.56 -11.38 5.48
N GLU A 115 -15.90 -12.43 5.96
CA GLU A 115 -14.96 -12.34 7.07
C GLU A 115 -13.77 -11.43 6.72
N VAL A 116 -13.45 -10.48 7.59
CA VAL A 116 -12.39 -9.50 7.35
C VAL A 116 -11.17 -9.77 8.22
N VAL A 117 -10.00 -9.78 7.57
CA VAL A 117 -8.69 -9.81 8.25
C VAL A 117 -7.85 -8.61 7.84
N ILE A 118 -7.05 -8.08 8.77
CA ILE A 118 -6.31 -6.84 8.58
C ILE A 118 -4.81 -7.11 8.66
N ILE A 119 -4.08 -6.60 7.66
CA ILE A 119 -2.62 -6.43 7.68
C ILE A 119 -2.33 -4.94 7.80
N THR A 120 -1.55 -4.53 8.77
CA THR A 120 -1.30 -3.12 9.01
C THR A 120 0.14 -2.73 8.69
N CYS A 121 0.32 -1.63 7.97
CA CYS A 121 1.58 -0.95 7.79
C CYS A 121 1.53 0.40 8.48
N GLY A 122 2.38 0.58 9.50
CA GLY A 122 2.43 1.77 10.34
C GLY A 122 1.64 1.65 11.64
N ARG A 123 2.22 2.23 12.68
CA ARG A 123 1.69 2.17 14.05
C ARG A 123 0.27 2.73 14.16
N LYS A 124 -0.06 3.77 13.38
CA LYS A 124 -1.40 4.39 13.43
C LYS A 124 -2.50 3.45 12.94
N ALA A 125 -2.22 2.62 11.94
CA ALA A 125 -3.17 1.60 11.48
C ALA A 125 -3.31 0.49 12.52
N ARG A 126 -2.20 -0.07 13.00
CA ARG A 126 -2.23 -1.12 14.03
C ARG A 126 -3.05 -0.68 15.24
N ASP A 127 -2.70 0.45 15.86
CA ASP A 127 -3.34 0.93 17.07
C ASP A 127 -4.84 1.21 16.87
N PHE A 128 -5.21 1.67 15.68
CA PHE A 128 -6.61 1.96 15.33
C PHE A 128 -7.45 0.68 15.25
N PHE A 129 -7.00 -0.32 14.48
CA PHE A 129 -7.74 -1.56 14.26
C PHE A 129 -7.75 -2.44 15.50
N THR A 130 -6.62 -2.57 16.19
CA THR A 130 -6.53 -3.38 17.44
C THR A 130 -7.47 -2.83 18.53
N ARG A 131 -7.53 -1.49 18.73
CA ARG A 131 -8.43 -0.90 19.74
C ARG A 131 -9.91 -1.08 19.41
N ARG A 132 -10.27 -1.33 18.17
CA ARG A 132 -11.64 -1.57 17.73
C ARG A 132 -12.00 -3.04 17.64
N GLY A 133 -11.09 -3.93 18.02
CA GLY A 133 -11.34 -5.37 18.06
C GLY A 133 -11.32 -6.05 16.67
N PHE A 134 -10.78 -5.41 15.64
CA PHE A 134 -10.60 -6.06 14.34
C PHE A 134 -9.53 -7.15 14.41
N ASN A 135 -9.69 -8.18 13.59
CA ASN A 135 -8.73 -9.27 13.48
C ASN A 135 -7.48 -8.81 12.72
N VAL A 136 -6.48 -8.29 13.45
CA VAL A 136 -5.19 -7.86 12.90
C VAL A 136 -4.23 -9.03 12.93
N ILE A 137 -4.03 -9.67 11.77
CA ILE A 137 -3.19 -10.87 11.63
C ILE A 137 -1.69 -10.55 11.53
N GLN A 138 -1.33 -9.37 10.98
CA GLN A 138 0.06 -8.94 10.82
C GLN A 138 0.21 -7.43 10.99
N SER A 139 1.38 -7.01 11.49
CA SER A 139 1.68 -5.59 11.70
C SER A 139 3.13 -5.26 11.37
N HIS A 140 3.33 -4.40 10.40
CA HIS A 140 4.65 -3.89 9.98
C HIS A 140 4.80 -2.44 10.43
N ILE A 141 5.76 -2.15 11.29
CA ILE A 141 5.95 -0.83 11.91
C ILE A 141 7.41 -0.39 11.90
N GLY A 142 7.65 0.91 12.06
CA GLY A 142 9.00 1.44 12.33
C GLY A 142 9.77 1.89 11.08
N PHE A 143 9.25 1.75 9.88
CA PHE A 143 9.95 2.07 8.63
C PHE A 143 9.36 3.26 7.85
N SER A 144 8.24 3.84 8.29
CA SER A 144 7.56 4.92 7.54
C SER A 144 8.41 6.18 7.33
N ASP A 145 9.44 6.41 8.15
CA ASP A 145 10.38 7.53 7.95
C ASP A 145 11.36 7.32 6.78
N ARG A 146 11.74 6.07 6.51
CA ARG A 146 12.70 5.68 5.47
C ARG A 146 12.35 4.29 4.93
N PRO A 147 11.27 4.17 4.15
CA PRO A 147 10.91 2.88 3.57
C PRO A 147 11.99 2.43 2.58
N THR A 148 12.32 1.14 2.63
CA THR A 148 13.26 0.48 1.73
C THR A 148 12.53 -0.59 0.91
N TYR A 149 13.18 -1.09 -0.14
CA TYR A 149 12.64 -2.18 -0.93
C TYR A 149 12.49 -3.46 -0.10
N GLU A 150 13.43 -3.74 0.80
CA GLU A 150 13.39 -4.90 1.70
C GLU A 150 12.14 -4.86 2.61
N ASN A 151 11.71 -3.69 3.05
CA ASN A 151 10.47 -3.55 3.81
C ASN A 151 9.25 -3.94 2.96
N ALA A 152 9.21 -3.49 1.70
CA ALA A 152 8.13 -3.86 0.79
C ALA A 152 8.11 -5.37 0.50
N VAL A 153 9.30 -5.96 0.27
CA VAL A 153 9.46 -7.41 0.05
C VAL A 153 8.96 -8.21 1.27
N ALA A 154 9.31 -7.79 2.48
CA ALA A 154 8.86 -8.48 3.70
C ALA A 154 7.32 -8.47 3.82
N ILE A 155 6.70 -7.30 3.59
CA ILE A 155 5.24 -7.16 3.62
C ILE A 155 4.58 -8.04 2.54
N ALA A 156 5.12 -8.00 1.32
CA ALA A 156 4.59 -8.79 0.20
C ALA A 156 4.73 -10.30 0.46
N GLN A 157 5.88 -10.76 0.96
CA GLN A 157 6.09 -12.16 1.29
C GLN A 157 5.14 -12.66 2.37
N ASP A 158 4.87 -11.86 3.39
CA ASP A 158 3.93 -12.22 4.44
C ASP A 158 2.49 -12.29 3.90
N ALA A 159 2.09 -11.34 3.05
CA ALA A 159 0.80 -11.36 2.37
C ALA A 159 0.66 -12.57 1.44
N ILE A 160 1.69 -12.86 0.62
CA ILE A 160 1.72 -14.01 -0.29
C ILE A 160 1.61 -15.33 0.47
N LYS A 161 2.36 -15.49 1.56
CA LYS A 161 2.30 -16.70 2.41
C LYS A 161 0.91 -16.89 2.98
N THR A 162 0.29 -15.83 3.49
CA THR A 162 -1.05 -15.89 4.08
C THR A 162 -2.11 -16.20 3.02
N PHE A 163 -2.00 -15.63 1.82
CA PHE A 163 -2.87 -15.94 0.69
C PHE A 163 -2.72 -17.41 0.24
N ALA A 164 -1.49 -17.89 0.14
CA ALA A 164 -1.21 -19.28 -0.27
C ALA A 164 -1.70 -20.31 0.77
N SER A 165 -1.70 -19.95 2.07
CA SER A 165 -2.25 -20.79 3.15
C SER A 165 -3.74 -20.59 3.41
N GLU A 166 -4.47 -19.98 2.48
CA GLU A 166 -5.91 -19.74 2.56
C GLU A 166 -6.34 -18.88 3.75
N GLY A 167 -5.43 -18.01 4.22
CA GLY A 167 -5.73 -17.06 5.28
C GLY A 167 -6.70 -15.95 4.86
N PHE A 168 -6.81 -15.70 3.55
CA PHE A 168 -7.82 -14.87 2.88
C PHE A 168 -7.86 -15.22 1.37
N ASP A 169 -8.98 -14.92 0.71
CA ASP A 169 -9.22 -15.23 -0.70
C ASP A 169 -9.05 -14.03 -1.62
N LYS A 170 -9.09 -12.84 -1.04
CA LYS A 170 -8.91 -11.56 -1.73
C LYS A 170 -8.12 -10.61 -0.83
N LEU A 171 -7.22 -9.84 -1.41
CA LEU A 171 -6.46 -8.81 -0.69
C LEU A 171 -6.64 -7.44 -1.34
N ASN A 172 -7.20 -6.51 -0.59
CA ASN A 172 -7.28 -5.10 -0.95
C ASN A 172 -6.14 -4.33 -0.28
N ILE A 173 -5.46 -3.45 -1.02
CA ILE A 173 -4.53 -2.48 -0.45
C ILE A 173 -5.21 -1.13 -0.29
N VAL A 174 -5.15 -0.55 0.90
CA VAL A 174 -5.63 0.81 1.17
C VAL A 174 -4.45 1.72 1.43
N TYR A 175 -4.29 2.69 0.55
CA TYR A 175 -3.15 3.61 0.59
C TYR A 175 -3.57 5.02 0.13
N THR A 176 -2.63 5.95 0.08
CA THR A 176 -2.92 7.32 -0.35
C THR A 176 -2.07 7.69 -1.56
N ILE A 177 -2.71 8.03 -2.67
CA ILE A 177 -2.06 8.57 -3.85
C ILE A 177 -1.66 10.01 -3.58
N PHE A 178 -0.37 10.31 -3.70
CA PHE A 178 0.15 11.67 -3.64
C PHE A 178 0.09 12.31 -5.04
N LYS A 179 -0.82 13.26 -5.24
CA LYS A 179 -0.86 14.10 -6.46
C LYS A 179 -0.05 15.38 -6.27
N THR A 180 -0.34 16.10 -5.20
CA THR A 180 0.36 17.34 -4.83
C THR A 180 0.40 17.46 -3.30
N ALA A 181 1.11 18.46 -2.78
CA ALA A 181 1.10 18.78 -1.36
C ALA A 181 -0.31 19.13 -0.82
N LEU A 182 -1.20 19.62 -1.69
CA LEU A 182 -2.57 19.97 -1.33
C LEU A 182 -3.60 18.86 -1.66
N SER A 183 -3.26 17.96 -2.60
CA SER A 183 -4.17 16.90 -3.06
C SER A 183 -3.58 15.53 -2.79
N GLN A 184 -4.19 14.81 -1.87
CA GLN A 184 -3.83 13.47 -1.46
C GLN A 184 -5.11 12.63 -1.45
N ILE A 185 -5.15 11.54 -2.21
CA ILE A 185 -6.37 10.77 -2.46
C ILE A 185 -6.23 9.40 -1.81
N PRO A 186 -6.99 9.11 -0.74
CA PRO A 186 -7.09 7.75 -0.20
C PRO A 186 -7.75 6.84 -1.23
N THR A 187 -7.08 5.74 -1.55
CA THR A 187 -7.47 4.81 -2.62
C THR A 187 -7.41 3.39 -2.07
N SER A 188 -8.25 2.54 -2.63
CA SER A 188 -8.21 1.10 -2.42
C SER A 188 -8.16 0.40 -3.77
N GLU A 189 -7.34 -0.65 -3.86
CA GLU A 189 -7.18 -1.47 -5.04
C GLU A 189 -7.06 -2.94 -4.63
N VAL A 190 -7.56 -3.84 -5.47
CA VAL A 190 -7.33 -5.28 -5.31
C VAL A 190 -5.93 -5.61 -5.79
N ILE A 191 -5.12 -6.28 -4.97
CA ILE A 191 -3.78 -6.73 -5.34
C ILE A 191 -3.66 -8.26 -5.43
N LEU A 192 -4.53 -9.01 -4.74
CA LEU A 192 -4.62 -10.46 -4.86
C LEU A 192 -6.09 -10.89 -4.94
N PRO A 193 -6.43 -11.86 -5.80
CA PRO A 193 -5.56 -12.44 -6.83
C PRO A 193 -5.11 -11.39 -7.84
N VAL A 194 -3.96 -11.62 -8.49
CA VAL A 194 -3.46 -10.74 -9.55
C VAL A 194 -4.39 -10.86 -10.76
N GLU A 195 -5.08 -9.76 -11.05
CA GLU A 195 -5.97 -9.69 -12.23
C GLU A 195 -5.30 -8.92 -13.37
N PRO A 196 -5.49 -9.36 -14.63
CA PRO A 196 -5.04 -8.55 -15.76
C PRO A 196 -5.80 -7.20 -15.73
N PRO A 197 -5.13 -6.07 -15.90
CA PRO A 197 -5.82 -4.80 -16.03
C PRO A 197 -6.79 -4.87 -17.21
N ALA A 198 -7.98 -4.29 -17.02
CA ALA A 198 -8.95 -4.18 -18.10
C ALA A 198 -8.30 -3.54 -19.32
N LYS A 199 -8.51 -4.14 -20.50
CA LYS A 199 -7.93 -3.65 -21.76
C LYS A 199 -8.47 -2.25 -22.05
N GLU A 200 -7.66 -1.22 -21.80
CA GLU A 200 -8.06 0.17 -22.14
C GLU A 200 -7.91 0.54 -23.62
N ASN A 201 -7.21 -0.28 -24.43
CA ASN A 201 -7.06 0.00 -25.87
C ASN A 201 -6.83 -1.27 -26.68
N ASP A 202 -7.57 -1.41 -27.79
CA ASP A 202 -7.41 -2.38 -28.89
C ASP A 202 -6.11 -2.15 -29.72
N LYS A 203 -5.03 -1.72 -29.13
CA LYS A 203 -3.77 -1.70 -29.86
C LYS A 203 -3.28 -3.14 -29.94
N ALA A 204 -3.10 -3.60 -31.18
CA ALA A 204 -2.50 -4.89 -31.51
C ALA A 204 -1.29 -5.13 -30.59
N GLN A 205 -1.44 -6.05 -29.63
CA GLN A 205 -0.38 -6.39 -28.72
C GLN A 205 0.72 -7.06 -29.54
N ALA A 206 1.93 -6.53 -29.44
CA ALA A 206 3.09 -7.22 -29.95
C ALA A 206 3.12 -8.59 -29.26
N SER A 207 3.20 -9.65 -30.04
CA SER A 207 3.39 -11.01 -29.52
C SER A 207 4.76 -11.04 -28.87
N PHE A 208 4.80 -11.17 -27.54
CA PHE A 208 6.04 -11.31 -26.79
C PHE A 208 6.47 -12.77 -26.81
N MET A 209 7.73 -13.02 -27.10
CA MET A 209 8.35 -14.33 -26.93
C MET A 209 8.94 -14.39 -25.53
N PHE A 210 8.54 -15.35 -24.72
CA PHE A 210 9.01 -15.50 -23.34
C PHE A 210 10.11 -16.58 -23.27
N GLU A 211 11.29 -16.21 -22.78
CA GLU A 211 12.38 -17.14 -22.49
C GLU A 211 12.64 -17.18 -20.97
N PRO A 212 12.73 -18.38 -20.36
CA PRO A 212 12.65 -19.72 -20.95
C PRO A 212 11.23 -20.24 -21.18
N GLY A 213 10.19 -19.50 -20.81
CA GLY A 213 8.79 -19.83 -20.98
C GLY A 213 7.88 -18.97 -20.14
N GLU A 214 6.59 -19.01 -20.43
CA GLU A 214 5.56 -18.19 -19.77
C GLU A 214 5.38 -18.56 -18.30
N ASP A 215 5.41 -19.85 -17.97
CA ASP A 215 5.24 -20.41 -16.63
C ASP A 215 6.38 -19.95 -15.69
N GLU A 216 7.63 -19.99 -16.14
CA GLU A 216 8.78 -19.55 -15.34
C GLU A 216 8.83 -18.03 -15.21
N THR A 217 8.44 -17.31 -16.26
CA THR A 217 8.33 -15.85 -16.23
C THR A 217 7.30 -15.39 -15.20
N LEU A 218 6.11 -16.02 -15.15
CA LEU A 218 5.07 -15.72 -14.17
C LEU A 218 5.49 -16.00 -12.74
N LYS A 219 6.19 -17.12 -12.48
CA LYS A 219 6.72 -17.44 -11.14
C LYS A 219 7.65 -16.36 -10.59
N VAL A 220 8.42 -15.72 -11.48
CA VAL A 220 9.39 -14.69 -11.08
C VAL A 220 8.75 -13.30 -11.00
N LEU A 221 7.80 -12.98 -11.90
CA LEU A 221 7.21 -11.65 -12.00
C LEU A 221 6.04 -11.43 -11.05
N ALA A 222 5.14 -12.40 -10.88
CA ALA A 222 3.97 -12.24 -10.04
C ALA A 222 4.29 -11.83 -8.58
N PRO A 223 5.32 -12.41 -7.90
CA PRO A 223 5.71 -11.96 -6.57
C PRO A 223 6.38 -10.58 -6.52
N LYS A 224 6.83 -10.05 -7.67
CA LYS A 224 7.51 -8.74 -7.76
C LYS A 224 6.55 -7.60 -8.11
N TYR A 225 5.37 -7.95 -8.57
CA TYR A 225 4.27 -7.02 -8.85
C TYR A 225 3.61 -6.54 -7.56
#